data_33044241e6af794ab416fc43022faae0
#
_entry.id   33044241e6af794ab416fc43022faae0
#
_cell.length_a   1.000
_cell.length_b   1.000
_cell.length_c   1.000
_cell.angle_alpha   90.00
_cell.angle_beta   90.00
_cell.angle_gamma   90.00
#
_symmetry.space_group_name_H-M   'P 1'
#
loop_
_entity.id
_entity.type
_entity.pdbx_description
1 polymer ?
#
loop_
_entity_poly.entity_id
_entity_poly.type
_entity_poly.pdbx_seq_one_letter_code
_entity_poly.pdbx_strand_id
1 'polypeptide(L)'
;YHVDIILNDSIVESREMFFHTAQDSEGKTYLKTCLTRDMLIRYGVKTEMYPELFHTSGKKNNVGAEEDCADLSVIPHATEMFQFASQQLRLGIPQAALRPPLRGIAPEALWDDGITAFLMNWQANVSQSEYRKYGHSVSDNFWASIEPGFNLGPWRVRNLMTWSKSSDQPGNWETVYTRAERGVNNMKSRLTLGDDYTPSDIFDSLPFRGIMLGSDESMVPYNQRAFAPVVRGVARTQARIEVRQNGYLIQSQTVAPGA
;
A
#
# COMPACT_ATOMS: atom_id res chain seq x y z
N TYR A 1 21.65 -17.96 -16.66
CA TYR A 1 22.15 -17.89 -15.29
C TYR A 1 21.05 -17.49 -14.34
N HIS A 2 21.05 -18.06 -13.12
CA HIS A 2 20.20 -17.58 -12.03
C HIS A 2 20.86 -16.35 -11.42
N VAL A 3 20.15 -15.22 -11.39
CA VAL A 3 20.73 -13.90 -11.08
C VAL A 3 19.86 -13.17 -10.06
N ASP A 4 20.51 -12.61 -9.05
CA ASP A 4 19.88 -11.65 -8.14
C ASP A 4 19.95 -10.26 -8.77
N ILE A 5 18.78 -9.64 -8.95
CA ILE A 5 18.65 -8.28 -9.48
C ILE A 5 18.60 -7.32 -8.30
N ILE A 6 19.57 -6.42 -8.26
CA ILE A 6 19.75 -5.45 -7.19
C ILE A 6 19.54 -4.06 -7.76
N LEU A 7 18.51 -3.38 -7.29
CA LEU A 7 18.20 -1.99 -7.63
C LEU A 7 18.56 -1.08 -6.46
N ASN A 8 19.49 -0.16 -6.68
CA ASN A 8 19.96 0.80 -5.66
C ASN A 8 20.26 0.10 -4.30
N ASP A 9 21.05 -0.97 -4.35
CA ASP A 9 21.46 -1.82 -3.22
C ASP A 9 20.33 -2.64 -2.54
N SER A 10 19.14 -2.71 -3.13
CA SER A 10 18.06 -3.56 -2.66
C SER A 10 17.79 -4.69 -3.64
N ILE A 11 17.71 -5.93 -3.17
CA ILE A 11 17.32 -7.08 -4.00
C ILE A 11 15.84 -6.92 -4.35
N VAL A 12 15.51 -6.87 -5.64
CA VAL A 12 14.14 -6.71 -6.14
C VAL A 12 13.57 -7.98 -6.72
N GLU A 13 14.40 -8.84 -7.29
CA GLU A 13 13.98 -10.11 -7.88
C GLU A 13 15.19 -11.08 -7.97
N SER A 14 14.95 -12.39 -7.87
CA SER A 14 15.89 -13.44 -8.23
C SER A 14 15.27 -14.30 -9.32
N ARG A 15 15.91 -14.39 -10.48
CA ARG A 15 15.37 -15.11 -11.63
C ARG A 15 16.44 -15.63 -12.58
N GLU A 16 16.05 -16.53 -13.46
CA GLU A 16 16.91 -16.93 -14.57
C GLU A 16 16.90 -15.84 -15.66
N MET A 17 18.10 -15.47 -16.10
CA MET A 17 18.32 -14.49 -17.18
C MET A 17 19.24 -15.05 -18.25
N PHE A 18 18.97 -14.65 -19.48
CA PHE A 18 19.84 -14.91 -20.63
C PHE A 18 20.76 -13.72 -20.85
N PHE A 19 22.00 -14.01 -21.16
CA PHE A 19 23.03 -13.02 -21.43
C PHE A 19 23.59 -13.22 -22.83
N HIS A 20 23.89 -12.12 -23.49
CA HIS A 20 24.63 -12.12 -24.73
C HIS A 20 25.90 -11.30 -24.55
N THR A 21 26.92 -11.64 -25.34
CA THR A 21 28.18 -10.90 -25.34
C THR A 21 28.04 -9.63 -26.16
N ALA A 22 28.42 -8.49 -25.58
CA ALA A 22 28.52 -7.20 -26.25
C ALA A 22 29.99 -6.71 -26.14
N GLN A 23 30.38 -5.78 -26.99
CA GLN A 23 31.70 -5.13 -26.92
C GLN A 23 31.48 -3.67 -26.66
N ASP A 24 32.28 -3.07 -25.76
CA ASP A 24 32.30 -1.64 -25.54
C ASP A 24 33.12 -0.90 -26.65
N SER A 25 33.19 0.41 -26.54
CA SER A 25 33.93 1.28 -27.49
C SER A 25 35.44 1.01 -27.50
N GLU A 26 35.99 0.32 -26.47
CA GLU A 26 37.39 -0.04 -26.35
C GLU A 26 37.65 -1.47 -26.80
N GLY A 27 36.61 -2.19 -27.32
CA GLY A 27 36.71 -3.58 -27.79
C GLY A 27 36.71 -4.63 -26.68
N LYS A 28 36.42 -4.23 -25.42
CA LYS A 28 36.32 -5.15 -24.31
C LYS A 28 34.96 -5.84 -24.30
N THR A 29 34.97 -7.15 -24.19
CA THR A 29 33.77 -7.97 -24.18
C THR A 29 33.14 -7.94 -22.78
N TYR A 30 31.84 -7.67 -22.70
CA TYR A 30 31.05 -7.78 -21.49
C TYR A 30 29.72 -8.51 -21.72
N LEU A 31 29.10 -8.98 -20.64
CA LEU A 31 27.81 -9.64 -20.70
C LEU A 31 26.71 -8.59 -20.55
N LYS A 32 25.82 -8.50 -21.54
CA LYS A 32 24.66 -7.62 -21.54
C LYS A 32 23.39 -8.45 -21.31
N THR A 33 22.49 -7.92 -20.49
CA THR A 33 21.19 -8.54 -20.23
C THR A 33 20.11 -7.94 -21.13
N CYS A 34 18.96 -8.59 -21.22
CA CYS A 34 17.74 -8.01 -21.77
C CYS A 34 16.79 -7.68 -20.63
N LEU A 35 16.68 -6.40 -20.28
CA LEU A 35 15.69 -5.88 -19.34
C LEU A 35 14.42 -5.53 -20.11
N THR A 36 13.35 -6.27 -19.85
CA THR A 36 12.07 -6.04 -20.54
C THR A 36 11.30 -4.88 -19.92
N ARG A 37 10.32 -4.34 -20.67
CA ARG A 37 9.42 -3.29 -20.20
C ARG A 37 8.70 -3.69 -18.91
N ASP A 38 8.19 -4.91 -18.86
CA ASP A 38 7.46 -5.42 -17.71
C ASP A 38 8.34 -5.55 -16.46
N MET A 39 9.61 -5.91 -16.63
CA MET A 39 10.57 -5.92 -15.52
C MET A 39 10.77 -4.53 -14.95
N LEU A 40 11.06 -3.54 -15.81
CA LEU A 40 11.31 -2.17 -15.38
C LEU A 40 10.08 -1.53 -14.71
N ILE A 41 8.88 -1.79 -15.23
CA ILE A 41 7.62 -1.35 -14.60
C ILE A 41 7.47 -1.98 -13.20
N ARG A 42 7.73 -3.28 -13.05
CA ARG A 42 7.70 -3.96 -11.74
C ARG A 42 8.72 -3.40 -10.76
N TYR A 43 9.89 -3.00 -11.24
CA TYR A 43 10.92 -2.37 -10.42
C TYR A 43 10.63 -0.90 -10.12
N GLY A 44 9.50 -0.38 -10.60
CA GLY A 44 9.04 0.98 -10.32
C GLY A 44 9.62 2.05 -11.23
N VAL A 45 10.27 1.68 -12.34
CA VAL A 45 10.79 2.66 -13.31
C VAL A 45 9.64 3.34 -14.03
N LYS A 46 9.71 4.67 -14.16
CA LYS A 46 8.74 5.49 -14.91
C LYS A 46 9.04 5.42 -16.41
N THR A 47 8.76 4.29 -17.02
CA THR A 47 9.06 4.05 -18.44
C THR A 47 8.34 5.02 -19.38
N GLU A 48 7.23 5.59 -18.94
CA GLU A 48 6.47 6.61 -19.67
C GLU A 48 7.21 7.95 -19.83
N MET A 49 8.15 8.25 -18.95
CA MET A 49 8.99 9.46 -19.04
C MET A 49 10.15 9.31 -20.03
N TYR A 50 10.45 8.08 -20.44
CA TYR A 50 11.59 7.75 -21.29
C TYR A 50 11.11 6.89 -22.49
N PRO A 51 10.41 7.47 -23.47
CA PRO A 51 9.87 6.70 -24.60
C PRO A 51 10.99 6.04 -25.43
N GLU A 52 12.19 6.62 -25.41
CA GLU A 52 13.36 6.10 -26.14
C GLU A 52 14.02 4.89 -25.46
N LEU A 53 13.57 4.50 -24.25
CA LEU A 53 14.13 3.39 -23.48
C LEU A 53 14.01 2.04 -24.24
N PHE A 54 13.01 1.90 -25.11
CA PHE A 54 12.69 0.69 -25.86
C PHE A 54 12.70 0.94 -27.37
N HIS A 55 13.72 1.58 -27.88
CA HIS A 55 13.89 1.69 -29.33
C HIS A 55 14.26 0.34 -29.92
N THR A 56 13.47 -0.09 -30.89
CA THR A 56 13.73 -1.23 -31.74
C THR A 56 15.04 -0.99 -32.50
N SER A 57 16.16 -1.41 -31.95
CA SER A 57 17.38 -1.54 -32.76
C SER A 57 17.13 -2.64 -33.77
N GLY A 58 16.85 -2.26 -35.02
CA GLY A 58 16.51 -3.13 -36.13
C GLY A 58 17.59 -4.14 -36.56
N LYS A 59 18.14 -4.91 -35.62
CA LYS A 59 18.90 -6.12 -35.85
C LYS A 59 18.05 -7.30 -35.44
N LYS A 60 17.41 -7.92 -36.43
CA LYS A 60 16.82 -9.27 -36.32
C LYS A 60 17.89 -10.24 -35.83
N ASN A 61 17.86 -10.59 -34.56
CA ASN A 61 18.55 -11.73 -34.05
C ASN A 61 17.66 -12.97 -34.25
N ASN A 62 18.24 -14.05 -34.84
CA ASN A 62 17.59 -15.27 -35.27
C ASN A 62 17.09 -16.19 -34.16
N VAL A 63 16.45 -15.65 -33.09
CA VAL A 63 15.74 -16.44 -32.08
C VAL A 63 14.41 -15.75 -31.82
N GLY A 64 13.34 -16.37 -32.23
CA GLY A 64 12.01 -15.80 -32.27
C GLY A 64 11.43 -15.41 -30.92
N ALA A 65 11.44 -14.15 -30.67
CA ALA A 65 10.56 -13.24 -29.95
C ALA A 65 11.34 -11.94 -29.83
N GLU A 66 10.87 -10.88 -30.48
CA GLU A 66 11.38 -9.51 -30.29
C GLU A 66 10.89 -9.03 -28.90
N GLU A 67 11.58 -9.41 -27.85
CA GLU A 67 11.47 -8.68 -26.59
C GLU A 67 12.30 -7.41 -26.74
N ASP A 68 11.64 -6.25 -26.74
CA ASP A 68 12.29 -4.94 -26.74
C ASP A 68 13.13 -4.81 -25.46
N CYS A 69 14.45 -4.97 -25.58
CA CYS A 69 15.36 -4.80 -24.45
C CYS A 69 15.57 -3.31 -24.19
N ALA A 70 15.50 -2.93 -22.93
CA ALA A 70 15.70 -1.55 -22.51
C ALA A 70 17.16 -1.10 -22.71
N ASP A 71 17.34 0.13 -23.17
CA ASP A 71 18.61 0.84 -23.15
C ASP A 71 18.62 1.84 -21.97
N LEU A 72 19.22 1.42 -20.84
CA LEU A 72 19.27 2.25 -19.64
C LEU A 72 20.11 3.53 -19.81
N SER A 73 20.93 3.63 -20.86
CA SER A 73 21.71 4.85 -21.13
C SER A 73 20.84 6.07 -21.42
N VAL A 74 19.58 5.87 -21.80
CA VAL A 74 18.56 6.91 -22.00
C VAL A 74 18.18 7.60 -20.69
N ILE A 75 18.29 6.90 -19.57
CA ILE A 75 18.04 7.49 -18.25
C ILE A 75 19.35 8.15 -17.76
N PRO A 76 19.41 9.47 -17.58
CA PRO A 76 20.62 10.14 -17.11
C PRO A 76 21.12 9.53 -15.80
N HIS A 77 22.42 9.23 -15.74
CA HIS A 77 23.08 8.63 -14.58
C HIS A 77 22.64 7.21 -14.20
N ALA A 78 21.82 6.54 -15.02
CA ALA A 78 21.53 5.12 -14.79
C ALA A 78 22.78 4.28 -15.09
N THR A 79 22.94 3.21 -14.34
CA THR A 79 24.06 2.26 -14.49
C THR A 79 23.53 0.82 -14.49
N GLU A 80 24.16 -0.03 -15.31
CA GLU A 80 23.92 -1.47 -15.33
C GLU A 80 25.27 -2.16 -15.22
N MET A 81 25.41 -3.06 -14.26
CA MET A 81 26.61 -3.85 -14.07
C MET A 81 26.30 -5.27 -13.64
N PHE A 82 26.74 -6.24 -14.45
CA PHE A 82 26.66 -7.64 -14.08
C PHE A 82 27.93 -8.10 -13.40
N GLN A 83 27.83 -8.59 -12.17
CA GLN A 83 28.91 -9.19 -11.41
C GLN A 83 28.84 -10.71 -11.52
N PHE A 84 29.65 -11.28 -12.40
CA PHE A 84 29.64 -12.72 -12.67
C PHE A 84 29.97 -13.57 -11.44
N ALA A 85 30.95 -13.14 -10.63
CA ALA A 85 31.41 -13.90 -9.45
C ALA A 85 30.33 -14.11 -8.40
N SER A 86 29.41 -13.11 -8.22
CA SER A 86 28.30 -13.16 -7.27
C SER A 86 26.95 -13.44 -7.93
N GLN A 87 26.92 -13.58 -9.27
CA GLN A 87 25.70 -13.73 -10.06
C GLN A 87 24.68 -12.61 -9.76
N GLN A 88 25.14 -11.36 -9.66
CA GLN A 88 24.33 -10.21 -9.35
C GLN A 88 24.29 -9.22 -10.52
N LEU A 89 23.08 -8.82 -10.91
CA LEU A 89 22.85 -7.70 -11.81
C LEU A 89 22.52 -6.46 -10.97
N ARG A 90 23.45 -5.52 -10.94
CA ARG A 90 23.29 -4.27 -10.21
C ARG A 90 22.80 -3.17 -11.13
N LEU A 91 21.66 -2.59 -10.77
CA LEU A 91 21.02 -1.48 -11.44
C LEU A 91 21.07 -0.25 -10.53
N GLY A 92 21.71 0.82 -11.00
CA GLY A 92 21.66 2.13 -10.37
C GLY A 92 20.69 3.01 -11.16
N ILE A 93 19.54 3.35 -10.59
CA ILE A 93 18.55 4.20 -11.26
C ILE A 93 18.23 5.39 -10.35
N PRO A 94 18.37 6.64 -10.86
CA PRO A 94 18.03 7.83 -10.08
C PRO A 94 16.60 7.81 -9.55
N GLN A 95 16.39 8.30 -8.34
CA GLN A 95 15.06 8.31 -7.70
C GLN A 95 14.03 9.13 -8.50
N ALA A 96 14.47 10.14 -9.24
CA ALA A 96 13.61 10.91 -10.15
C ALA A 96 12.95 10.03 -11.21
N ALA A 97 13.66 8.99 -11.68
CA ALA A 97 13.18 8.02 -12.67
C ALA A 97 12.40 6.84 -12.04
N LEU A 98 12.35 6.76 -10.72
CA LEU A 98 11.61 5.73 -9.99
C LEU A 98 10.29 6.27 -9.44
N ARG A 99 9.28 5.41 -9.42
CA ARG A 99 8.03 5.67 -8.70
C ARG A 99 8.32 5.54 -7.20
N PRO A 100 7.77 6.44 -6.37
CA PRO A 100 7.92 6.28 -4.93
C PRO A 100 7.31 4.93 -4.49
N PRO A 101 7.99 4.16 -3.63
CA PRO A 101 7.47 2.88 -3.16
C PRO A 101 6.17 3.10 -2.40
N LEU A 102 5.21 2.20 -2.61
CA LEU A 102 3.96 2.19 -1.84
C LEU A 102 4.29 1.79 -0.39
N ARG A 103 3.97 2.66 0.56
CA ARG A 103 4.23 2.42 1.98
C ARG A 103 2.93 2.23 2.73
N GLY A 104 2.85 1.11 3.47
CA GLY A 104 1.73 0.81 4.34
C GLY A 104 0.48 0.25 3.65
N ILE A 105 0.48 0.14 2.32
CA ILE A 105 -0.62 -0.49 1.57
C ILE A 105 -0.08 -1.39 0.45
N ALA A 106 -0.87 -2.39 0.06
CA ALA A 106 -0.61 -3.18 -1.13
C ALA A 106 -0.94 -2.39 -2.42
N PRO A 107 -0.31 -2.71 -3.56
CA PRO A 107 -0.71 -2.18 -4.85
C PRO A 107 -2.20 -2.41 -5.12
N GLU A 108 -2.87 -1.44 -5.75
CA GLU A 108 -4.31 -1.48 -6.02
C GLU A 108 -4.74 -2.73 -6.81
N ALA A 109 -3.87 -3.23 -7.69
CA ALA A 109 -4.11 -4.47 -8.44
C ALA A 109 -4.24 -5.73 -7.56
N LEU A 110 -3.77 -5.67 -6.32
CA LEU A 110 -3.87 -6.77 -5.33
C LEU A 110 -5.01 -6.57 -4.33
N TRP A 111 -5.79 -5.49 -4.46
CA TRP A 111 -6.94 -5.28 -3.59
C TRP A 111 -8.05 -6.25 -3.96
N ASP A 112 -8.60 -6.89 -2.93
CA ASP A 112 -9.64 -7.88 -3.04
C ASP A 112 -10.86 -7.42 -2.22
N ASP A 113 -12.03 -7.51 -2.82
CA ASP A 113 -13.30 -7.24 -2.14
C ASP A 113 -13.67 -8.34 -1.12
N GLY A 114 -12.92 -9.43 -1.07
CA GLY A 114 -13.17 -10.57 -0.20
C GLY A 114 -14.37 -11.42 -0.64
N ILE A 115 -14.79 -12.30 0.24
CA ILE A 115 -15.87 -13.25 -0.03
C ILE A 115 -17.23 -12.73 0.41
N THR A 116 -18.29 -13.18 -0.24
CA THR A 116 -19.66 -13.02 0.27
C THR A 116 -19.81 -13.77 1.58
N ALA A 117 -20.17 -13.06 2.64
CA ALA A 117 -20.26 -13.62 3.97
C ALA A 117 -21.35 -12.95 4.82
N PHE A 118 -21.95 -13.71 5.72
CA PHE A 118 -22.71 -13.20 6.85
C PHE A 118 -21.82 -13.27 8.09
N LEU A 119 -21.81 -12.21 8.86
CA LEU A 119 -21.03 -12.03 10.08
C LEU A 119 -21.95 -11.61 11.20
N MET A 120 -21.69 -12.05 12.42
CA MET A 120 -22.42 -11.56 13.58
C MET A 120 -21.48 -11.47 14.77
N ASN A 121 -21.26 -10.26 15.25
CA ASN A 121 -20.58 -10.00 16.52
C ASN A 121 -21.63 -9.80 17.59
N TRP A 122 -21.40 -10.32 18.78
CA TRP A 122 -22.27 -10.08 19.92
C TRP A 122 -21.46 -10.00 21.20
N GLN A 123 -21.97 -9.22 22.13
CA GLN A 123 -21.43 -9.08 23.47
C GLN A 123 -22.59 -8.96 24.47
N ALA A 124 -22.46 -9.56 25.61
CA ALA A 124 -23.40 -9.43 26.71
C ALA A 124 -22.67 -9.21 28.04
N ASN A 125 -23.22 -8.36 28.88
CA ASN A 125 -22.69 -8.04 30.21
C ASN A 125 -23.85 -8.00 31.20
N VAL A 126 -23.65 -8.64 32.35
CA VAL A 126 -24.59 -8.65 33.48
C VAL A 126 -23.84 -8.18 34.70
N SER A 127 -24.41 -7.19 35.39
CA SER A 127 -23.86 -6.71 36.64
C SER A 127 -24.95 -6.60 37.70
N GLN A 128 -24.62 -7.00 38.94
CA GLN A 128 -25.46 -6.86 40.09
C GLN A 128 -24.71 -6.04 41.13
N SER A 129 -25.36 -5.04 41.71
CA SER A 129 -24.81 -4.20 42.77
C SER A 129 -25.72 -4.27 43.98
N GLU A 130 -25.14 -4.57 45.15
CA GLU A 130 -25.85 -4.68 46.44
C GLU A 130 -25.31 -3.62 47.40
N TYR A 131 -26.19 -2.73 47.91
CA TYR A 131 -25.90 -1.72 48.89
C TYR A 131 -26.50 -2.10 50.26
N ARG A 132 -25.63 -2.23 51.27
CA ARG A 132 -26.04 -2.69 52.62
C ARG A 132 -25.97 -1.63 53.74
N LYS A 133 -25.49 -0.41 53.43
CA LYS A 133 -25.10 0.55 54.46
C LYS A 133 -26.29 1.38 55.05
N TYR A 134 -27.36 1.64 54.33
CA TYR A 134 -28.53 2.40 54.73
C TYR A 134 -29.86 1.80 54.26
N GLY A 135 -29.95 0.51 54.15
CA GLY A 135 -31.05 -0.24 53.59
C GLY A 135 -30.51 -1.28 52.60
N HIS A 136 -31.28 -2.33 52.43
CA HIS A 136 -30.91 -3.36 51.47
C HIS A 136 -31.50 -2.98 50.09
N SER A 137 -30.62 -2.61 49.17
CA SER A 137 -30.99 -2.34 47.77
C SER A 137 -30.14 -3.16 46.83
N VAL A 138 -30.81 -3.86 45.94
CA VAL A 138 -30.17 -4.66 44.89
C VAL A 138 -30.51 -4.02 43.55
N SER A 139 -29.50 -3.74 42.73
CA SER A 139 -29.66 -3.21 41.40
C SER A 139 -29.02 -4.17 40.39
N ASP A 140 -29.82 -4.69 39.48
CA ASP A 140 -29.40 -5.53 38.40
C ASP A 140 -29.34 -4.73 37.10
N ASN A 141 -28.23 -4.82 36.39
CA ASN A 141 -28.07 -4.22 35.08
C ASN A 141 -27.69 -5.29 34.08
N PHE A 142 -28.38 -5.31 32.97
CA PHE A 142 -28.09 -6.15 31.82
C PHE A 142 -27.85 -5.26 30.61
N TRP A 143 -26.79 -5.56 29.85
CA TRP A 143 -26.48 -4.90 28.62
C TRP A 143 -26.05 -5.95 27.58
N ALA A 144 -26.53 -5.79 26.34
CA ALA A 144 -26.08 -6.62 25.20
C ALA A 144 -25.92 -5.76 23.96
N SER A 145 -25.00 -6.14 23.11
CA SER A 145 -24.88 -5.59 21.76
C SER A 145 -24.85 -6.71 20.74
N ILE A 146 -25.46 -6.45 19.59
CA ILE A 146 -25.48 -7.35 18.44
C ILE A 146 -25.14 -6.55 17.20
N GLU A 147 -24.15 -7.03 16.44
CA GLU A 147 -23.74 -6.43 15.18
C GLU A 147 -23.79 -7.46 14.06
N PRO A 148 -24.96 -7.69 13.42
CA PRO A 148 -25.05 -8.44 12.18
C PRO A 148 -24.44 -7.67 11.02
N GLY A 149 -23.81 -8.41 10.10
CA GLY A 149 -23.17 -7.83 8.93
C GLY A 149 -23.21 -8.74 7.71
N PHE A 150 -23.25 -8.12 6.54
CA PHE A 150 -23.16 -8.80 5.25
C PHE A 150 -22.06 -8.23 4.42
N ASN A 151 -21.30 -9.10 3.76
CA ASN A 151 -20.37 -8.76 2.69
C ASN A 151 -20.96 -9.27 1.38
N LEU A 152 -21.11 -8.38 0.39
CA LEU A 152 -21.61 -8.73 -0.94
C LEU A 152 -20.82 -7.94 -2.00
N GLY A 153 -19.88 -8.61 -2.66
CA GLY A 153 -18.92 -7.94 -3.54
C GLY A 153 -18.25 -6.78 -2.80
N PRO A 154 -18.20 -5.58 -3.39
CA PRO A 154 -17.56 -4.42 -2.75
C PRO A 154 -18.35 -3.82 -1.57
N TRP A 155 -19.58 -4.28 -1.34
CA TRP A 155 -20.44 -3.73 -0.30
C TRP A 155 -20.27 -4.42 1.04
N ARG A 156 -20.26 -3.61 2.09
CA ARG A 156 -20.24 -4.02 3.50
C ARG A 156 -21.42 -3.40 4.20
N VAL A 157 -22.39 -4.24 4.58
CA VAL A 157 -23.56 -3.79 5.36
C VAL A 157 -23.33 -4.14 6.82
N ARG A 158 -23.54 -3.19 7.70
CA ARG A 158 -23.36 -3.35 9.15
C ARG A 158 -24.52 -2.67 9.88
N ASN A 159 -25.00 -3.34 10.92
CA ASN A 159 -26.01 -2.79 11.82
C ASN A 159 -25.59 -3.08 13.26
N LEU A 160 -25.47 -2.06 14.09
CA LEU A 160 -25.19 -2.21 15.50
C LEU A 160 -26.43 -1.84 16.30
N MET A 161 -26.89 -2.80 17.10
CA MET A 161 -28.00 -2.63 18.04
C MET A 161 -27.49 -2.93 19.44
N THR A 162 -27.99 -2.18 20.40
CA THR A 162 -27.77 -2.40 21.83
C THR A 162 -29.07 -2.64 22.55
N TRP A 163 -29.05 -3.50 23.55
CA TRP A 163 -30.16 -3.70 24.48
C TRP A 163 -29.68 -3.46 25.89
N SER A 164 -30.40 -2.67 26.63
CA SER A 164 -30.10 -2.39 28.03
C SER A 164 -31.35 -2.54 28.90
N LYS A 165 -31.16 -3.11 30.08
CA LYS A 165 -32.21 -3.24 31.11
C LYS A 165 -31.59 -2.99 32.49
N SER A 166 -32.27 -2.20 33.32
CA SER A 166 -31.95 -2.05 34.73
C SER A 166 -33.13 -2.45 35.60
N SER A 167 -32.91 -2.64 36.91
CA SER A 167 -33.97 -3.06 37.85
C SER A 167 -35.17 -2.12 37.85
N ASP A 168 -34.94 -0.84 37.58
CA ASP A 168 -35.96 0.21 37.68
C ASP A 168 -36.58 0.61 36.33
N GLN A 169 -36.08 0.04 35.22
CA GLN A 169 -36.55 0.40 33.86
C GLN A 169 -36.72 -0.85 32.99
N PRO A 170 -37.77 -0.82 32.14
CA PRO A 170 -37.96 -1.89 31.15
C PRO A 170 -36.79 -1.93 30.16
N GLY A 171 -36.50 -3.12 29.64
CA GLY A 171 -35.47 -3.28 28.62
C GLY A 171 -35.82 -2.51 27.34
N ASN A 172 -34.81 -1.84 26.76
CA ASN A 172 -34.95 -1.06 25.55
C ASN A 172 -33.90 -1.45 24.50
N TRP A 173 -34.32 -1.51 23.23
CA TRP A 173 -33.44 -1.65 22.09
C TRP A 173 -33.14 -0.28 21.50
N GLU A 174 -31.87 -0.06 21.20
CA GLU A 174 -31.40 1.13 20.52
C GLU A 174 -30.52 0.73 19.34
N THR A 175 -30.80 1.34 18.19
CA THR A 175 -29.95 1.17 16.99
C THR A 175 -28.90 2.27 17.00
N VAL A 176 -27.64 1.89 17.08
CA VAL A 176 -26.51 2.81 17.11
C VAL A 176 -26.16 3.29 15.70
N TYR A 177 -26.09 2.35 14.74
CA TYR A 177 -25.95 2.66 13.32
C TYR A 177 -26.50 1.54 12.44
N THR A 178 -26.88 1.92 11.24
CA THR A 178 -27.20 0.99 10.12
C THR A 178 -26.61 1.58 8.87
N ARG A 179 -25.54 0.98 8.37
CA ARG A 179 -24.81 1.50 7.21
C ARG A 179 -24.49 0.44 6.17
N ALA A 180 -24.44 0.88 4.93
CA ALA A 180 -23.83 0.16 3.81
C ALA A 180 -22.65 0.98 3.31
N GLU A 181 -21.48 0.38 3.24
CA GLU A 181 -20.27 1.08 2.81
C GLU A 181 -19.55 0.32 1.71
N ARG A 182 -18.84 1.07 0.86
CA ARG A 182 -17.92 0.51 -0.14
C ARG A 182 -16.76 1.46 -0.41
N GLY A 183 -15.62 0.89 -0.77
CA GLY A 183 -14.50 1.65 -1.32
C GLY A 183 -14.79 2.15 -2.74
N VAL A 184 -14.33 3.36 -3.04
CA VAL A 184 -14.30 3.95 -4.38
C VAL A 184 -12.83 4.15 -4.74
N ASN A 185 -12.20 3.09 -5.27
CA ASN A 185 -10.75 2.99 -5.43
C ASN A 185 -10.16 4.12 -6.26
N ASN A 186 -10.81 4.46 -7.38
CA ASN A 186 -10.35 5.54 -8.27
C ASN A 186 -10.27 6.91 -7.60
N MET A 187 -11.08 7.14 -6.56
CA MET A 187 -11.14 8.39 -5.81
C MET A 187 -10.43 8.29 -4.45
N LYS A 188 -9.88 7.12 -4.10
CA LYS A 188 -9.33 6.85 -2.76
C LYS A 188 -10.29 7.29 -1.66
N SER A 189 -11.55 6.92 -1.82
CA SER A 189 -12.66 7.40 -1.00
C SER A 189 -13.53 6.25 -0.55
N ARG A 190 -14.31 6.48 0.50
CA ARG A 190 -15.34 5.57 1.00
C ARG A 190 -16.71 6.20 0.84
N LEU A 191 -17.61 5.45 0.21
CA LEU A 191 -19.03 5.79 0.13
C LEU A 191 -19.76 5.07 1.26
N THR A 192 -20.49 5.82 2.07
CA THR A 192 -21.32 5.32 3.17
C THR A 192 -22.77 5.78 2.98
N LEU A 193 -23.70 4.85 3.14
CA LEU A 193 -25.14 5.05 3.01
C LEU A 193 -25.82 4.62 4.30
N GLY A 194 -26.76 5.41 4.81
CA GLY A 194 -27.61 5.03 5.95
C GLY A 194 -27.49 5.97 7.14
N ASP A 195 -27.62 5.40 8.34
CA ASP A 195 -27.44 6.07 9.63
C ASP A 195 -26.07 5.74 10.18
N ASP A 196 -25.20 6.72 10.30
CA ASP A 196 -23.83 6.55 10.79
C ASP A 196 -23.29 7.87 11.36
N TYR A 197 -22.01 7.87 11.72
CA TYR A 197 -21.29 9.01 12.25
C TYR A 197 -20.18 9.43 11.28
N THR A 198 -19.92 10.73 11.22
CA THR A 198 -18.77 11.23 10.46
C THR A 198 -17.46 10.80 11.13
N PRO A 199 -16.37 10.60 10.34
CA PRO A 199 -15.03 10.33 10.89
C PRO A 199 -14.61 11.45 11.87
N SER A 200 -13.91 11.06 12.94
CA SER A 200 -13.43 11.97 13.98
C SER A 200 -11.95 12.32 13.86
N ASP A 201 -11.36 12.14 12.68
CA ASP A 201 -9.92 12.31 12.48
C ASP A 201 -9.44 13.77 12.63
N ILE A 202 -10.30 14.74 12.28
CA ILE A 202 -9.98 16.17 12.33
C ILE A 202 -11.02 16.96 13.15
N PHE A 203 -12.29 16.61 13.02
CA PHE A 203 -13.41 17.27 13.69
C PHE A 203 -14.19 16.30 14.58
N ASP A 204 -14.98 16.80 15.50
CA ASP A 204 -15.88 15.98 16.29
C ASP A 204 -16.82 15.18 15.39
N SER A 205 -17.07 13.93 15.78
CA SER A 205 -17.98 13.05 15.08
C SER A 205 -19.42 13.52 15.21
N LEU A 206 -20.12 13.64 14.09
CA LEU A 206 -21.52 14.04 14.03
C LEU A 206 -22.38 12.91 13.46
N PRO A 207 -23.58 12.64 14.04
CA PRO A 207 -24.50 11.68 13.46
C PRO A 207 -25.06 12.22 12.15
N PHE A 208 -25.20 11.36 11.15
CA PHE A 208 -25.87 11.69 9.89
C PHE A 208 -26.78 10.56 9.43
N ARG A 209 -27.82 10.93 8.68
CA ARG A 209 -28.67 10.00 7.96
C ARG A 209 -28.73 10.40 6.50
N GLY A 210 -28.20 9.53 5.63
CA GLY A 210 -28.15 9.82 4.20
C GLY A 210 -26.97 9.19 3.49
N ILE A 211 -26.29 9.98 2.68
CA ILE A 211 -25.15 9.57 1.84
C ILE A 211 -23.94 10.42 2.21
N MET A 212 -22.82 9.77 2.44
CA MET A 212 -21.53 10.41 2.67
C MET A 212 -20.47 9.81 1.72
N LEU A 213 -19.72 10.67 1.06
CA LEU A 213 -18.52 10.31 0.33
C LEU A 213 -17.36 11.08 0.96
N GLY A 214 -16.42 10.36 1.53
CA GLY A 214 -15.24 10.94 2.20
C GLY A 214 -13.95 10.32 1.69
N SER A 215 -12.85 11.06 1.74
CA SER A 215 -11.50 10.51 1.50
C SER A 215 -11.20 9.42 2.52
N ASP A 216 -10.55 8.35 2.07
CA ASP A 216 -10.14 7.25 2.94
C ASP A 216 -8.62 7.14 2.94
N GLU A 217 -7.98 7.64 3.99
CA GLU A 217 -6.53 7.62 4.13
C GLU A 217 -5.96 6.19 4.19
N SER A 218 -6.76 5.19 4.53
CA SER A 218 -6.32 3.80 4.50
C SER A 218 -6.03 3.30 3.08
N MET A 219 -6.61 3.95 2.06
CA MET A 219 -6.38 3.69 0.63
C MET A 219 -5.19 4.49 0.06
N VAL A 220 -4.55 5.33 0.87
CA VAL A 220 -3.45 6.20 0.44
C VAL A 220 -2.16 5.77 1.11
N PRO A 221 -1.07 5.49 0.35
CA PRO A 221 0.22 5.19 0.93
C PRO A 221 0.67 6.26 1.91
N TYR A 222 1.36 5.89 2.98
CA TYR A 222 1.81 6.83 4.02
C TYR A 222 2.62 8.00 3.48
N ASN A 223 3.44 7.77 2.45
CA ASN A 223 4.27 8.79 1.81
C ASN A 223 3.51 9.70 0.82
N GLN A 224 2.24 9.44 0.57
CA GLN A 224 1.38 10.22 -0.33
C GLN A 224 0.23 10.93 0.41
N ARG A 225 0.10 10.73 1.73
CA ARG A 225 -0.93 11.41 2.54
C ARG A 225 -0.66 12.91 2.58
N ALA A 226 -1.73 13.68 2.76
CA ALA A 226 -1.66 15.09 3.05
C ALA A 226 -0.74 15.30 4.23
N PHE A 227 0.10 16.15 4.42
CA PHE A 227 1.02 16.35 5.56
C PHE A 227 2.14 15.30 5.71
N ALA A 228 2.37 14.41 4.74
CA ALA A 228 3.53 13.55 4.77
C ALA A 228 4.82 14.41 4.70
N PRO A 229 5.78 14.24 5.61
CA PRO A 229 7.05 14.95 5.54
C PRO A 229 7.78 14.62 4.23
N VAL A 230 8.24 15.64 3.52
CA VAL A 230 8.97 15.49 2.26
C VAL A 230 10.40 16.01 2.44
N VAL A 231 11.38 15.13 2.21
CA VAL A 231 12.80 15.48 2.14
C VAL A 231 13.22 15.51 0.66
N ARG A 232 13.79 16.62 0.22
CA ARG A 232 14.26 16.80 -1.17
C ARG A 232 15.74 17.15 -1.18
N GLY A 233 16.43 16.61 -2.17
CA GLY A 233 17.86 16.88 -2.36
C GLY A 233 18.35 16.30 -3.68
N VAL A 234 19.59 16.65 -4.04
CA VAL A 234 20.27 16.09 -5.22
C VAL A 234 21.51 15.34 -4.73
N ALA A 235 21.57 14.06 -5.02
CA ALA A 235 22.74 13.24 -4.75
C ALA A 235 23.75 13.41 -5.90
N ARG A 236 24.97 13.83 -5.60
CA ARG A 236 26.06 13.94 -6.60
C ARG A 236 26.74 12.61 -6.88
N THR A 237 26.69 11.71 -5.90
CA THR A 237 27.23 10.36 -5.96
C THR A 237 26.20 9.40 -5.37
N GLN A 238 26.42 8.11 -5.52
CA GLN A 238 25.62 7.13 -4.78
C GLN A 238 25.73 7.41 -3.29
N ALA A 239 24.57 7.55 -2.62
CA ALA A 239 24.49 7.92 -1.21
C ALA A 239 23.41 7.15 -0.50
N ARG A 240 23.64 6.85 0.78
CA ARG A 240 22.61 6.32 1.68
C ARG A 240 22.03 7.49 2.48
N ILE A 241 20.75 7.75 2.30
CA ILE A 241 20.02 8.79 3.02
C ILE A 241 19.33 8.15 4.22
N GLU A 242 19.51 8.72 5.39
CA GLU A 242 18.87 8.30 6.63
C GLU A 242 17.99 9.44 7.17
N VAL A 243 16.71 9.13 7.39
CA VAL A 243 15.78 10.04 8.07
C VAL A 243 15.65 9.58 9.51
N ARG A 244 15.94 10.48 10.44
CA ARG A 244 15.91 10.21 11.88
C ARG A 244 14.96 11.17 12.58
N GLN A 245 14.22 10.67 13.57
CA GLN A 245 13.41 11.46 14.47
C GLN A 245 13.85 11.18 15.92
N ASN A 246 14.18 12.20 16.67
CA ASN A 246 14.71 12.08 18.02
C ASN A 246 15.88 11.08 18.14
N GLY A 247 16.76 11.03 17.11
CA GLY A 247 17.89 10.11 17.05
C GLY A 247 17.57 8.70 16.53
N TYR A 248 16.31 8.30 16.49
CA TYR A 248 15.90 7.00 15.96
C TYR A 248 15.79 7.02 14.43
N LEU A 249 16.31 5.95 13.81
CA LEU A 249 16.21 5.76 12.37
C LEU A 249 14.79 5.39 11.98
N ILE A 250 14.10 6.29 11.26
CA ILE A 250 12.74 6.05 10.75
C ILE A 250 12.80 5.41 9.37
N GLN A 251 13.70 5.89 8.53
CA GLN A 251 13.84 5.46 7.15
C GLN A 251 15.29 5.55 6.70
N SER A 252 15.69 4.58 5.88
CA SER A 252 16.94 4.59 5.17
C SER A 252 16.71 4.19 3.72
N GLN A 253 17.32 4.90 2.79
CA GLN A 253 17.21 4.63 1.37
C GLN A 253 18.53 4.95 0.67
N THR A 254 18.99 4.02 -0.17
CA THR A 254 20.13 4.28 -1.06
C THR A 254 19.61 4.92 -2.33
N VAL A 255 20.27 5.99 -2.75
CA VAL A 255 19.93 6.76 -3.95
C VAL A 255 21.11 6.79 -4.91
N ALA A 256 20.82 6.68 -6.19
CA ALA A 256 21.81 6.87 -7.26
C ALA A 256 22.06 8.36 -7.52
N PRO A 257 23.14 8.73 -8.21
CA PRO A 257 23.40 10.10 -8.62
C PRO A 257 22.24 10.69 -9.43
N GLY A 258 21.96 11.98 -9.24
CA GLY A 258 20.89 12.68 -9.95
C GLY A 258 19.51 12.63 -9.28
N ALA A 259 19.39 12.06 -8.07
CA ALA A 259 18.14 12.04 -7.31
C ALA A 259 17.96 13.30 -6.47
#